data_af4750197f2aa210af4cbb173de3c56f
#
_entry.id   af4750197f2aa210af4cbb173de3c56f
#
_cell.length_a   1.000
_cell.length_b   1.000
_cell.length_c   1.000
_cell.angle_alpha   90.00
_cell.angle_beta   90.00
_cell.angle_gamma   90.00
#
_symmetry.space_group_name_H-M   'P 1'
#
loop_
_entity.id
_entity.type
_entity.pdbx_description
1 polymer ?
#
loop_
_entity_poly.entity_id
_entity_poly.type
_entity_poly.pdbx_seq_one_letter_code
_entity_poly.pdbx_strand_id
1 'polypeptide(L)'
;MSNKKLELLLAFLAMIAGVTFLVFTIMDVFFTEDDGVEIITIDGGHQVWTQKVGDNPSVKILLLHGGPGATHEYFKIFDEYFPNEGIEYYYYDQLGSTNSDPANDPSLWTIERFVEEVETVRKALNLDKSNFYILGHSWGGILGMEYALKYQDNMKGLIVSNMMASIPAYNKYADEVLGPQMPPEVLAEIQALEAASDFMNPRYMELLLPYHYQTHMLRTPLAEWPDEVNNAFANINQDMYVAMQGPSEFGASGLLEFWDITDKLSTITIPTLVIAGTHDTMDPNHKEWMANEFPNGEFLLCENGSHMSMWDDTDTYINGVLNFISEVEGN
;
A
#
# COMPACT_ATOMS: atom_id res chain seq x y z
N MET A 1 -35.25 52.55 26.09
CA MET A 1 -35.64 51.19 26.54
C MET A 1 -35.62 51.19 28.07
N SER A 2 -36.65 50.71 28.76
CA SER A 2 -36.59 50.67 30.24
C SER A 2 -35.55 49.60 30.68
N ASN A 3 -34.85 49.87 31.80
CA ASN A 3 -33.83 48.93 32.35
C ASN A 3 -34.36 47.50 32.41
N LYS A 4 -35.63 47.30 32.75
CA LYS A 4 -36.28 45.99 32.80
C LYS A 4 -36.37 45.27 31.43
N LYS A 5 -36.49 46.00 30.31
CA LYS A 5 -36.46 45.42 28.96
C LYS A 5 -35.04 45.05 28.52
N LEU A 6 -34.03 45.78 28.99
CA LEU A 6 -32.64 45.48 28.73
C LEU A 6 -32.19 44.24 29.49
N GLU A 7 -32.59 44.11 30.76
CA GLU A 7 -32.30 42.90 31.60
C GLU A 7 -32.95 41.63 31.01
N LEU A 8 -34.19 41.70 30.54
CA LEU A 8 -34.85 40.59 29.86
C LEU A 8 -34.18 40.20 28.56
N LEU A 9 -33.70 41.16 27.76
CA LEU A 9 -32.98 40.90 26.53
C LEU A 9 -31.65 40.24 26.82
N LEU A 10 -30.89 40.69 27.83
CA LEU A 10 -29.59 40.10 28.21
C LEU A 10 -29.78 38.67 28.78
N ALA A 11 -30.84 38.43 29.57
CA ALA A 11 -31.14 37.08 30.05
C ALA A 11 -31.52 36.11 28.92
N PHE A 12 -32.27 36.61 27.89
CA PHE A 12 -32.65 35.82 26.74
C PHE A 12 -31.43 35.51 25.86
N LEU A 13 -30.50 36.46 25.63
CA LEU A 13 -29.26 36.24 24.88
C LEU A 13 -28.33 35.26 25.65
N ALA A 14 -28.23 35.33 26.96
CA ALA A 14 -27.47 34.39 27.77
C ALA A 14 -28.05 32.96 27.73
N MET A 15 -29.37 32.83 27.67
CA MET A 15 -30.06 31.55 27.52
C MET A 15 -29.82 30.95 26.13
N ILE A 16 -29.88 31.75 25.07
CA ILE A 16 -29.54 31.31 23.70
C ILE A 16 -28.08 30.88 23.64
N ALA A 17 -27.14 31.64 24.17
CA ALA A 17 -25.72 31.28 24.21
C ALA A 17 -25.47 29.98 24.98
N GLY A 18 -26.16 29.80 26.14
CA GLY A 18 -26.07 28.56 26.93
C GLY A 18 -26.63 27.34 26.18
N VAL A 19 -27.76 27.49 25.48
CA VAL A 19 -28.35 26.41 24.66
C VAL A 19 -27.45 26.09 23.45
N THR A 20 -26.90 27.12 22.80
CA THR A 20 -25.99 26.91 21.65
C THR A 20 -24.71 26.19 22.11
N PHE A 21 -24.12 26.61 23.24
CA PHE A 21 -22.95 25.94 23.82
C PHE A 21 -23.24 24.50 24.20
N LEU A 22 -24.40 24.23 24.82
CA LEU A 22 -24.83 22.89 25.20
C LEU A 22 -25.07 22.00 23.95
N VAL A 23 -25.67 22.56 22.89
CA VAL A 23 -25.88 21.84 21.63
C VAL A 23 -24.53 21.52 20.95
N PHE A 24 -23.58 22.45 20.92
CA PHE A 24 -22.24 22.18 20.40
C PHE A 24 -21.49 21.13 21.24
N THR A 25 -21.55 21.22 22.58
CA THR A 25 -20.92 20.22 23.47
C THR A 25 -21.59 18.85 23.34
N ILE A 26 -22.91 18.79 23.15
CA ILE A 26 -23.63 17.53 22.91
C ILE A 26 -23.31 17.00 21.52
N MET A 27 -23.20 17.83 20.49
CA MET A 27 -22.78 17.40 19.15
C MET A 27 -21.34 16.84 19.20
N ASP A 28 -20.40 17.50 19.86
CA ASP A 28 -19.03 16.97 20.03
C ASP A 28 -18.98 15.65 20.84
N VAL A 29 -19.94 15.41 21.74
CA VAL A 29 -20.02 14.15 22.52
C VAL A 29 -20.74 13.03 21.75
N PHE A 30 -21.63 13.36 20.78
CA PHE A 30 -22.39 12.36 20.01
C PHE A 30 -21.87 12.14 18.58
N PHE A 31 -20.86 12.89 18.12
CA PHE A 31 -20.27 12.77 16.79
C PHE A 31 -18.74 12.75 16.81
N THR A 32 -18.10 12.20 17.82
CA THR A 32 -16.85 11.50 17.56
C THR A 32 -17.26 10.15 17.01
N GLU A 33 -17.52 10.07 15.69
CA GLU A 33 -17.33 8.82 15.00
C GLU A 33 -15.90 8.43 15.34
N ASP A 34 -15.73 7.29 15.99
CA ASP A 34 -14.45 6.62 16.07
C ASP A 34 -14.14 6.23 14.62
N ASP A 35 -13.40 7.10 13.93
CA ASP A 35 -13.03 6.91 12.52
C ASP A 35 -11.98 5.79 12.36
N GLY A 36 -11.68 5.09 13.47
CA GLY A 36 -10.71 3.99 13.51
C GLY A 36 -9.26 4.45 13.37
N VAL A 37 -8.99 5.76 13.38
CA VAL A 37 -7.64 6.30 13.25
C VAL A 37 -6.85 6.14 14.54
N GLU A 38 -5.63 5.60 14.43
CA GLU A 38 -4.67 5.51 15.52
C GLU A 38 -3.30 6.01 15.05
N ILE A 39 -2.67 6.86 15.85
CA ILE A 39 -1.31 7.34 15.65
C ILE A 39 -0.37 6.54 16.54
N ILE A 40 0.51 5.79 15.92
CA ILE A 40 1.43 4.87 16.60
C ILE A 40 2.82 5.48 16.64
N THR A 41 3.40 5.56 17.84
CA THR A 41 4.80 5.98 18.01
C THR A 41 5.73 4.80 17.75
N ILE A 42 6.66 4.97 16.81
CA ILE A 42 7.67 3.99 16.44
C ILE A 42 9.05 4.40 16.99
N ASP A 43 10.06 3.56 16.76
CA ASP A 43 11.44 3.84 17.18
C ASP A 43 11.94 5.18 16.66
N GLY A 44 12.71 5.89 17.50
CA GLY A 44 13.15 7.24 17.20
C GLY A 44 12.13 8.34 17.58
N GLY A 45 10.93 7.96 18.03
CA GLY A 45 9.86 8.90 18.45
C GLY A 45 9.06 9.45 17.29
N HIS A 46 9.22 8.91 16.08
CA HIS A 46 8.37 9.21 14.94
C HIS A 46 6.96 8.64 15.11
N GLN A 47 6.00 9.21 14.41
CA GLN A 47 4.60 8.79 14.44
C GLN A 47 4.16 8.29 13.06
N VAL A 48 3.47 7.18 13.06
CA VAL A 48 2.84 6.62 11.86
C VAL A 48 1.33 6.51 12.04
N TRP A 49 0.62 6.72 10.95
CA TRP A 49 -0.83 6.74 10.90
C TRP A 49 -1.38 5.37 10.49
N THR A 50 -2.42 4.93 11.20
CA THR A 50 -3.21 3.76 10.84
C THR A 50 -4.69 4.06 10.92
N GLN A 51 -5.53 3.34 10.16
CA GLN A 51 -6.97 3.42 10.27
C GLN A 51 -7.56 2.01 10.18
N LYS A 52 -8.31 1.64 11.21
CA LYS A 52 -9.05 0.38 11.27
C LYS A 52 -10.37 0.49 10.52
N VAL A 53 -10.68 -0.52 9.72
CA VAL A 53 -11.98 -0.72 9.08
C VAL A 53 -12.51 -2.12 9.42
N GLY A 54 -13.77 -2.21 9.79
CA GLY A 54 -14.41 -3.47 10.18
C GLY A 54 -14.14 -3.87 11.62
N ASP A 55 -14.64 -5.06 12.00
CA ASP A 55 -14.45 -5.67 13.31
C ASP A 55 -14.51 -7.20 13.18
N ASN A 56 -13.37 -7.87 13.32
CA ASN A 56 -13.27 -9.33 13.26
C ASN A 56 -12.17 -9.83 14.20
N PRO A 57 -12.45 -10.77 15.11
CA PRO A 57 -11.46 -11.28 16.05
C PRO A 57 -10.40 -12.18 15.39
N SER A 58 -10.70 -12.83 14.25
CA SER A 58 -9.89 -13.91 13.66
C SER A 58 -9.19 -13.54 12.38
N VAL A 59 -9.72 -12.55 11.63
CA VAL A 59 -9.18 -12.13 10.33
C VAL A 59 -8.90 -10.65 10.36
N LYS A 60 -7.63 -10.29 10.48
CA LYS A 60 -7.15 -8.90 10.54
C LYS A 60 -6.00 -8.71 9.55
N ILE A 61 -6.20 -7.87 8.55
CA ILE A 61 -5.24 -7.65 7.49
C ILE A 61 -4.55 -6.29 7.68
N LEU A 62 -3.23 -6.27 7.81
CA LEU A 62 -2.45 -5.04 7.69
C LEU A 62 -2.08 -4.83 6.21
N LEU A 63 -2.48 -3.72 5.65
CA LEU A 63 -2.23 -3.36 4.26
C LEU A 63 -0.91 -2.59 4.15
N LEU A 64 0.08 -3.19 3.49
CA LEU A 64 1.38 -2.56 3.24
C LEU A 64 1.40 -2.00 1.81
N HIS A 65 1.36 -0.67 1.70
CA HIS A 65 1.35 0.02 0.40
C HIS A 65 2.71 -0.04 -0.31
N GLY A 66 2.69 0.23 -1.60
CA GLY A 66 3.84 0.29 -2.50
C GLY A 66 4.64 1.59 -2.41
N GLY A 67 5.40 1.86 -3.43
CA GLY A 67 6.34 2.95 -3.54
C GLY A 67 7.79 2.42 -3.54
N PRO A 68 8.62 2.64 -2.50
CA PRO A 68 8.36 3.21 -1.15
C PRO A 68 7.85 4.64 -1.15
N GLY A 69 7.18 5.02 -0.05
CA GLY A 69 6.71 6.39 0.15
C GLY A 69 5.42 6.76 -0.59
N ALA A 70 4.68 5.78 -1.14
CA ALA A 70 3.31 5.99 -1.59
C ALA A 70 2.35 6.15 -0.39
N THR A 71 1.05 6.02 -0.59
CA THR A 71 0.04 6.12 0.46
C THR A 71 -0.95 4.96 0.36
N HIS A 72 -1.81 4.82 1.38
CA HIS A 72 -2.81 3.76 1.43
C HIS A 72 -3.96 3.93 0.43
N GLU A 73 -4.16 5.12 -0.15
CA GLU A 73 -5.43 5.49 -0.81
C GLU A 73 -5.85 4.52 -1.91
N TYR A 74 -4.92 3.99 -2.70
CA TYR A 74 -5.29 3.04 -3.76
C TYR A 74 -5.82 1.68 -3.24
N PHE A 75 -5.70 1.41 -1.94
CA PHE A 75 -6.34 0.26 -1.31
C PHE A 75 -7.81 0.51 -0.95
N LYS A 76 -8.33 1.72 -1.09
CA LYS A 76 -9.73 2.03 -0.76
C LYS A 76 -10.75 1.25 -1.57
N ILE A 77 -10.36 0.64 -2.67
CA ILE A 77 -11.20 -0.32 -3.37
C ILE A 77 -11.66 -1.46 -2.46
N PHE A 78 -10.90 -1.83 -1.44
CA PHE A 78 -11.27 -2.88 -0.50
C PHE A 78 -12.46 -2.52 0.40
N ASP A 79 -12.78 -1.23 0.55
CA ASP A 79 -13.95 -0.75 1.30
C ASP A 79 -15.28 -1.25 0.70
N GLU A 80 -15.31 -1.54 -0.58
CA GLU A 80 -16.48 -2.05 -1.26
C GLU A 80 -16.72 -3.55 -1.02
N TYR A 81 -15.67 -4.29 -0.63
CA TYR A 81 -15.68 -5.77 -0.57
C TYR A 81 -15.47 -6.33 0.83
N PHE A 82 -14.37 -6.00 1.47
CA PHE A 82 -13.94 -6.65 2.72
C PHE A 82 -14.92 -6.52 3.89
N PRO A 83 -15.58 -5.36 4.12
CA PRO A 83 -16.57 -5.24 5.21
C PRO A 83 -17.77 -6.18 5.02
N ASN A 84 -18.20 -6.44 3.78
CA ASN A 84 -19.30 -7.33 3.48
C ASN A 84 -18.97 -8.80 3.76
N GLU A 85 -17.69 -9.17 3.75
CA GLU A 85 -17.16 -10.49 4.05
C GLU A 85 -16.69 -10.61 5.52
N GLY A 86 -16.95 -9.58 6.33
CA GLY A 86 -16.62 -9.55 7.74
C GLY A 86 -15.11 -9.54 8.02
N ILE A 87 -14.29 -8.99 7.13
CA ILE A 87 -12.85 -8.84 7.30
C ILE A 87 -12.57 -7.53 8.01
N GLU A 88 -11.75 -7.56 9.08
CA GLU A 88 -11.13 -6.38 9.67
C GLU A 88 -9.80 -6.10 8.97
N TYR A 89 -9.54 -4.86 8.60
CA TYR A 89 -8.27 -4.48 7.99
C TYR A 89 -7.82 -3.11 8.44
N TYR A 90 -6.52 -2.86 8.25
CA TYR A 90 -5.86 -1.64 8.67
C TYR A 90 -5.17 -1.01 7.48
N TYR A 91 -5.59 0.19 7.13
CA TYR A 91 -4.77 1.12 6.38
C TYR A 91 -3.58 1.54 7.24
N TYR A 92 -2.45 1.71 6.62
CA TYR A 92 -1.23 2.11 7.29
C TYR A 92 -0.38 2.92 6.32
N ASP A 93 -0.14 4.17 6.65
CA ASP A 93 0.84 5.01 5.97
C ASP A 93 2.20 4.82 6.66
N GLN A 94 3.16 4.24 5.94
CA GLN A 94 4.51 4.02 6.43
C GLN A 94 5.22 5.35 6.71
N LEU A 95 6.26 5.36 7.54
CA LEU A 95 7.03 6.57 7.82
C LEU A 95 7.51 7.22 6.52
N GLY A 96 7.23 8.50 6.35
CA GLY A 96 7.51 9.26 5.14
C GLY A 96 6.33 9.37 4.17
N SER A 97 5.23 8.65 4.42
CA SER A 97 3.97 8.78 3.67
C SER A 97 3.08 9.87 4.27
N THR A 98 2.08 10.35 3.51
CA THR A 98 1.35 11.60 3.73
C THR A 98 0.81 11.82 5.15
N ASN A 99 0.17 10.79 5.76
CA ASN A 99 -0.46 10.95 7.08
C ASN A 99 0.50 10.64 8.25
N SER A 100 1.69 10.12 7.94
CA SER A 100 2.75 9.81 8.90
C SER A 100 3.80 10.92 8.98
N ASP A 101 4.67 10.87 9.98
CA ASP A 101 5.77 11.82 10.08
C ASP A 101 6.69 11.75 8.85
N PRO A 102 7.26 12.86 8.41
CA PRO A 102 8.18 12.87 7.29
C PRO A 102 9.49 12.15 7.64
N ALA A 103 9.99 11.34 6.72
CA ALA A 103 11.28 10.64 6.81
C ALA A 103 12.38 11.41 6.07
N ASN A 104 12.72 12.60 6.56
CA ASN A 104 13.69 13.48 5.89
C ASN A 104 15.16 13.04 6.02
N ASP A 105 15.44 12.04 6.86
CA ASP A 105 16.77 11.47 7.03
C ASP A 105 16.92 10.20 6.18
N PRO A 106 17.76 10.20 5.12
CA PRO A 106 17.98 9.03 4.28
C PRO A 106 18.47 7.78 5.02
N SER A 107 19.07 7.93 6.22
CA SER A 107 19.47 6.79 7.04
C SER A 107 18.28 5.95 7.53
N LEU A 108 17.07 6.50 7.46
CA LEU A 108 15.82 5.80 7.78
C LEU A 108 15.27 4.96 6.63
N TRP A 109 15.82 5.09 5.42
CA TRP A 109 15.32 4.40 4.22
C TRP A 109 15.97 3.02 4.03
N THR A 110 15.76 2.14 5.01
CA THR A 110 16.30 0.78 4.98
C THR A 110 15.19 -0.24 5.21
N ILE A 111 15.30 -1.40 4.54
CA ILE A 111 14.33 -2.49 4.67
C ILE A 111 14.20 -2.90 6.14
N GLU A 112 15.33 -3.07 6.83
CA GLU A 112 15.36 -3.50 8.23
C GLU A 112 14.58 -2.56 9.14
N ARG A 113 14.70 -1.25 8.94
CA ARG A 113 13.95 -0.27 9.74
C ARG A 113 12.45 -0.37 9.47
N PHE A 114 12.04 -0.51 8.21
CA PHE A 114 10.62 -0.68 7.87
C PHE A 114 10.05 -1.98 8.44
N VAL A 115 10.83 -3.06 8.48
CA VAL A 115 10.43 -4.32 9.14
C VAL A 115 10.18 -4.11 10.63
N GLU A 116 11.05 -3.38 11.34
CA GLU A 116 10.85 -3.06 12.77
C GLU A 116 9.66 -2.13 13.00
N GLU A 117 9.41 -1.23 12.06
CA GLU A 117 8.22 -0.37 12.08
C GLU A 117 6.94 -1.20 12.00
N VAL A 118 6.85 -2.14 11.04
CA VAL A 118 5.72 -3.08 10.93
C VAL A 118 5.53 -3.88 12.23
N GLU A 119 6.62 -4.37 12.86
CA GLU A 119 6.52 -5.09 14.12
C GLU A 119 6.00 -4.21 15.27
N THR A 120 6.38 -2.94 15.28
CA THR A 120 5.88 -1.96 16.27
C THR A 120 4.39 -1.68 16.05
N VAL A 121 3.97 -1.47 14.80
CA VAL A 121 2.56 -1.31 14.40
C VAL A 121 1.73 -2.54 14.77
N ARG A 122 2.20 -3.74 14.40
CA ARG A 122 1.55 -5.00 14.77
C ARG A 122 1.27 -5.10 16.27
N LYS A 123 2.27 -4.78 17.10
CA LYS A 123 2.14 -4.83 18.57
C LYS A 123 1.13 -3.82 19.08
N ALA A 124 1.16 -2.59 18.58
CA ALA A 124 0.23 -1.54 18.98
C ALA A 124 -1.23 -1.94 18.65
N LEU A 125 -1.45 -2.50 17.46
CA LEU A 125 -2.76 -2.95 17.00
C LEU A 125 -3.21 -4.31 17.58
N ASN A 126 -2.42 -4.93 18.48
CA ASN A 126 -2.71 -6.23 19.08
C ASN A 126 -2.97 -7.33 18.04
N LEU A 127 -2.16 -7.36 16.98
CA LEU A 127 -2.21 -8.40 15.96
C LEU A 127 -1.26 -9.55 16.34
N ASP A 128 -1.69 -10.79 16.17
CA ASP A 128 -0.89 -11.96 16.52
C ASP A 128 -1.23 -13.17 15.64
N LYS A 129 -0.53 -14.29 15.86
CA LYS A 129 -0.69 -15.53 15.10
C LYS A 129 -2.13 -16.04 14.99
N SER A 130 -3.04 -15.63 15.87
CA SER A 130 -4.43 -16.08 15.84
C SER A 130 -5.30 -15.28 14.86
N ASN A 131 -4.82 -14.12 14.38
CA ASN A 131 -5.64 -13.20 13.60
C ASN A 131 -4.90 -12.43 12.50
N PHE A 132 -3.56 -12.44 12.47
CA PHE A 132 -2.77 -11.47 11.70
C PHE A 132 -2.38 -11.96 10.31
N TYR A 133 -2.87 -11.23 9.30
CA TYR A 133 -2.45 -11.34 7.91
C TYR A 133 -1.76 -10.05 7.46
N ILE A 134 -0.80 -10.19 6.56
CA ILE A 134 -0.26 -9.07 5.76
C ILE A 134 -0.73 -9.23 4.31
N LEU A 135 -1.24 -8.14 3.72
CA LEU A 135 -1.35 -7.97 2.30
C LEU A 135 -0.39 -6.86 1.89
N GLY A 136 0.71 -7.23 1.23
CA GLY A 136 1.72 -6.31 0.74
C GLY A 136 1.69 -6.19 -0.77
N HIS A 137 1.49 -4.98 -1.29
CA HIS A 137 1.49 -4.69 -2.72
C HIS A 137 2.77 -3.98 -3.15
N SER A 138 3.39 -4.43 -4.24
CA SER A 138 4.60 -3.80 -4.79
C SER A 138 5.71 -3.76 -3.73
N TRP A 139 6.32 -2.61 -3.42
CA TRP A 139 7.24 -2.46 -2.29
C TRP A 139 6.70 -3.07 -0.98
N GLY A 140 5.39 -2.95 -0.72
CA GLY A 140 4.75 -3.60 0.43
C GLY A 140 4.87 -5.12 0.40
N GLY A 141 5.01 -5.73 -0.79
CA GLY A 141 5.31 -7.15 -0.96
C GLY A 141 6.74 -7.50 -0.55
N ILE A 142 7.74 -6.67 -0.90
CA ILE A 142 9.12 -6.79 -0.36
C ILE A 142 9.07 -6.74 1.16
N LEU A 143 8.43 -5.71 1.70
CA LEU A 143 8.34 -5.51 3.15
C LEU A 143 7.62 -6.66 3.86
N GLY A 144 6.54 -7.19 3.28
CA GLY A 144 5.81 -8.33 3.82
C GLY A 144 6.65 -9.62 3.83
N MET A 145 7.41 -9.89 2.77
CA MET A 145 8.31 -11.04 2.70
C MET A 145 9.47 -10.91 3.71
N GLU A 146 10.12 -9.76 3.78
CA GLU A 146 11.21 -9.52 4.74
C GLU A 146 10.71 -9.56 6.20
N TYR A 147 9.49 -9.07 6.44
CA TYR A 147 8.84 -9.22 7.74
C TYR A 147 8.60 -10.71 8.07
N ALA A 148 8.09 -11.49 7.12
CA ALA A 148 7.87 -12.92 7.31
C ALA A 148 9.18 -13.69 7.57
N LEU A 149 10.27 -13.38 6.88
CA LEU A 149 11.59 -13.98 7.14
C LEU A 149 12.03 -13.82 8.59
N LYS A 150 11.62 -12.74 9.26
CA LYS A 150 12.01 -12.45 10.63
C LYS A 150 10.94 -12.80 11.67
N TYR A 151 9.67 -12.62 11.34
CA TYR A 151 8.57 -12.59 12.31
C TYR A 151 7.38 -13.48 11.94
N GLN A 152 7.52 -14.45 11.01
CA GLN A 152 6.41 -15.29 10.55
C GLN A 152 5.68 -16.04 11.68
N ASP A 153 6.33 -16.29 12.83
CA ASP A 153 5.70 -16.92 14.00
C ASP A 153 4.54 -16.09 14.59
N ASN A 154 4.46 -14.79 14.25
CA ASN A 154 3.39 -13.89 14.65
C ASN A 154 2.28 -13.78 13.60
N MET A 155 2.44 -14.40 12.42
CA MET A 155 1.53 -14.27 11.29
C MET A 155 0.68 -15.53 11.11
N LYS A 156 -0.53 -15.33 10.58
CA LYS A 156 -1.44 -16.39 10.15
C LYS A 156 -1.31 -16.68 8.65
N GLY A 157 -1.06 -15.63 7.86
CA GLY A 157 -0.84 -15.75 6.41
C GLY A 157 -0.21 -14.49 5.82
N LEU A 158 0.37 -14.65 4.63
CA LEU A 158 0.99 -13.59 3.83
C LEU A 158 0.36 -13.55 2.45
N ILE A 159 0.02 -12.36 1.97
CA ILE A 159 -0.44 -12.12 0.60
C ILE A 159 0.57 -11.17 -0.06
N VAL A 160 1.31 -11.68 -1.04
CA VAL A 160 2.27 -10.94 -1.86
C VAL A 160 1.58 -10.55 -3.15
N SER A 161 1.17 -9.30 -3.25
CA SER A 161 0.44 -8.77 -4.38
C SER A 161 1.38 -8.04 -5.35
N ASN A 162 1.47 -8.54 -6.57
CA ASN A 162 2.17 -7.89 -7.67
C ASN A 162 3.63 -7.52 -7.34
N MET A 163 4.37 -8.48 -6.72
CA MET A 163 5.78 -8.31 -6.39
C MET A 163 6.58 -9.59 -6.66
N MET A 164 7.83 -9.43 -7.11
CA MET A 164 8.81 -10.49 -7.32
C MET A 164 9.72 -10.65 -6.10
N ALA A 165 10.43 -11.79 -6.00
CA ALA A 165 11.41 -12.02 -4.95
C ALA A 165 12.83 -11.54 -5.31
N SER A 166 13.01 -10.89 -6.46
CA SER A 166 14.31 -10.46 -6.98
C SER A 166 14.16 -9.21 -7.84
N ILE A 167 14.79 -8.11 -7.45
CA ILE A 167 14.88 -6.89 -8.27
C ILE A 167 15.78 -7.09 -9.50
N PRO A 168 16.92 -7.82 -9.43
CA PRO A 168 17.65 -8.17 -10.65
C PRO A 168 16.81 -8.91 -11.69
N ALA A 169 15.90 -9.81 -11.27
CA ALA A 169 14.99 -10.48 -12.19
C ALA A 169 13.92 -9.52 -12.76
N TYR A 170 13.44 -8.59 -11.94
CA TYR A 170 12.54 -7.52 -12.39
C TYR A 170 13.20 -6.64 -13.46
N ASN A 171 14.40 -6.15 -13.20
CA ASN A 171 15.16 -5.34 -14.15
C ASN A 171 15.38 -6.08 -15.48
N LYS A 172 15.72 -7.36 -15.39
CA LYS A 172 15.87 -8.19 -16.60
C LYS A 172 14.56 -8.30 -17.40
N TYR A 173 13.42 -8.46 -16.72
CA TYR A 173 12.11 -8.51 -17.39
C TYR A 173 11.75 -7.17 -18.04
N ALA A 174 12.01 -6.06 -17.35
CA ALA A 174 11.82 -4.72 -17.89
C ALA A 174 12.64 -4.52 -19.19
N ASP A 175 13.92 -4.88 -19.17
CA ASP A 175 14.84 -4.69 -20.30
C ASP A 175 14.56 -5.64 -21.48
N GLU A 176 14.34 -6.94 -21.20
CA GLU A 176 14.27 -7.97 -22.23
C GLU A 176 12.86 -8.19 -22.78
N VAL A 177 11.81 -7.87 -22.00
CA VAL A 177 10.42 -8.14 -22.36
C VAL A 177 9.60 -6.87 -22.52
N LEU A 178 9.58 -5.97 -21.53
CA LEU A 178 8.71 -4.79 -21.57
C LEU A 178 9.27 -3.69 -22.47
N GLY A 179 10.57 -3.42 -22.40
CA GLY A 179 11.24 -2.43 -23.26
C GLY A 179 10.98 -2.67 -24.75
N PRO A 180 11.20 -3.89 -25.28
CA PRO A 180 10.92 -4.20 -26.68
C PRO A 180 9.46 -4.06 -27.13
N GLN A 181 8.51 -3.91 -26.22
CA GLN A 181 7.10 -3.63 -26.55
C GLN A 181 6.87 -2.16 -26.90
N MET A 182 7.76 -1.28 -26.46
CA MET A 182 7.71 0.14 -26.81
C MET A 182 8.23 0.39 -28.24
N PRO A 183 7.77 1.47 -28.92
CA PRO A 183 8.45 1.92 -30.15
C PRO A 183 9.94 2.16 -29.87
N PRO A 184 10.84 1.70 -30.76
CA PRO A 184 12.29 1.78 -30.52
C PRO A 184 12.80 3.20 -30.23
N GLU A 185 12.22 4.21 -30.88
CA GLU A 185 12.55 5.61 -30.65
C GLU A 185 12.13 6.12 -29.28
N VAL A 186 11.01 5.61 -28.74
CA VAL A 186 10.52 5.94 -27.39
C VAL A 186 11.45 5.33 -26.34
N LEU A 187 11.75 4.04 -26.47
CA LEU A 187 12.67 3.35 -25.57
C LEU A 187 14.05 4.01 -25.56
N ALA A 188 14.59 4.36 -26.76
CA ALA A 188 15.89 5.03 -26.87
C ALA A 188 15.91 6.41 -26.19
N GLU A 189 14.81 7.17 -26.27
CA GLU A 189 14.69 8.48 -25.61
C GLU A 189 14.60 8.32 -24.09
N ILE A 190 13.83 7.35 -23.58
CA ILE A 190 13.74 7.01 -22.15
C ILE A 190 15.13 6.66 -21.61
N GLN A 191 15.82 5.71 -22.25
CA GLN A 191 17.17 5.29 -21.87
C GLN A 191 18.20 6.42 -21.90
N ALA A 192 18.07 7.35 -22.85
CA ALA A 192 18.95 8.52 -22.92
C ALA A 192 18.73 9.48 -21.73
N LEU A 193 17.48 9.68 -21.30
CA LEU A 193 17.14 10.49 -20.12
C LEU A 193 17.66 9.81 -18.84
N GLU A 194 17.49 8.50 -18.71
CA GLU A 194 18.00 7.71 -17.59
C GLU A 194 19.52 7.75 -17.49
N ALA A 195 20.21 7.54 -18.61
CA ALA A 195 21.68 7.63 -18.68
C ALA A 195 22.22 9.02 -18.31
N ALA A 196 21.44 10.07 -18.59
CA ALA A 196 21.76 11.44 -18.20
C ALA A 196 21.35 11.78 -16.76
N SER A 197 20.67 10.88 -16.05
CA SER A 197 20.02 11.12 -14.75
C SER A 197 19.06 12.33 -14.78
N ASP A 198 18.43 12.59 -15.94
CA ASP A 198 17.52 13.73 -16.18
C ASP A 198 16.06 13.34 -15.88
N PHE A 199 15.83 12.74 -14.70
CA PHE A 199 14.54 12.19 -14.28
C PHE A 199 13.46 13.26 -14.03
N MET A 200 13.89 14.50 -13.78
CA MET A 200 12.97 15.65 -13.60
C MET A 200 12.52 16.27 -14.92
N ASN A 201 13.03 15.79 -16.04
CA ASN A 201 12.59 16.23 -17.37
C ASN A 201 11.13 15.78 -17.59
N PRO A 202 10.19 16.71 -17.84
CA PRO A 202 8.79 16.35 -18.07
C PRO A 202 8.60 15.30 -19.18
N ARG A 203 9.53 15.31 -20.16
CA ARG A 203 9.53 14.37 -21.28
C ARG A 203 9.64 12.91 -20.84
N TYR A 204 10.31 12.64 -19.71
CA TYR A 204 10.46 11.30 -19.17
C TYR A 204 9.09 10.67 -18.85
N MET A 205 8.26 11.36 -18.08
CA MET A 205 6.91 10.88 -17.75
C MET A 205 5.94 10.99 -18.94
N GLU A 206 6.08 11.97 -19.82
CA GLU A 206 5.30 12.05 -21.06
C GLU A 206 5.49 10.81 -21.96
N LEU A 207 6.65 10.16 -21.90
CA LEU A 207 6.92 8.92 -22.61
C LEU A 207 6.43 7.70 -21.82
N LEU A 208 6.72 7.61 -20.53
CA LEU A 208 6.37 6.45 -19.72
C LEU A 208 4.87 6.28 -19.53
N LEU A 209 4.12 7.36 -19.31
CA LEU A 209 2.69 7.28 -19.03
C LEU A 209 1.91 6.54 -20.14
N PRO A 210 1.98 6.92 -21.43
CA PRO A 210 1.21 6.24 -22.47
C PRO A 210 1.79 4.90 -22.94
N TYR A 211 3.12 4.70 -22.84
CA TYR A 211 3.78 3.54 -23.42
C TYR A 211 4.11 2.45 -22.41
N HIS A 212 4.11 2.76 -21.11
CA HIS A 212 4.38 1.80 -20.04
C HIS A 212 3.28 1.78 -18.97
N TYR A 213 2.98 2.91 -18.35
CA TYR A 213 2.04 2.95 -17.21
C TYR A 213 0.62 2.55 -17.60
N GLN A 214 0.10 3.05 -18.72
CA GLN A 214 -1.25 2.71 -19.18
C GLN A 214 -1.39 1.23 -19.60
N THR A 215 -0.29 0.53 -19.80
CA THR A 215 -0.32 -0.90 -20.17
C THR A 215 -0.01 -1.80 -18.99
N HIS A 216 0.92 -1.39 -18.12
CA HIS A 216 1.52 -2.26 -17.12
C HIS A 216 1.25 -1.85 -15.66
N MET A 217 0.91 -0.57 -15.41
CA MET A 217 0.55 -0.11 -14.05
C MET A 217 -0.95 -0.22 -13.79
N LEU A 218 -1.76 0.43 -14.61
CA LEU A 218 -3.22 0.37 -14.56
C LEU A 218 -3.77 0.53 -15.99
N ARG A 219 -4.51 -0.47 -16.46
CA ARG A 219 -4.92 -0.57 -17.87
C ARG A 219 -6.14 0.26 -18.23
N THR A 220 -6.81 0.83 -17.25
CA THR A 220 -7.81 1.88 -17.47
C THR A 220 -7.18 3.07 -18.18
N PRO A 221 -7.86 3.75 -19.13
CA PRO A 221 -7.33 4.95 -19.75
C PRO A 221 -6.89 5.98 -18.70
N LEU A 222 -5.75 6.64 -18.89
CA LEU A 222 -5.16 7.59 -17.91
C LEU A 222 -6.17 8.66 -17.42
N ALA A 223 -7.06 9.12 -18.30
CA ALA A 223 -8.06 10.12 -17.95
C ALA A 223 -9.22 9.56 -17.09
N GLU A 224 -9.27 8.26 -16.92
CA GLU A 224 -10.31 7.53 -16.18
C GLU A 224 -9.73 6.81 -14.95
N TRP A 225 -8.47 7.06 -14.62
CA TRP A 225 -7.88 6.50 -13.41
C TRP A 225 -8.66 6.98 -12.17
N PRO A 226 -8.97 6.08 -11.23
CA PRO A 226 -9.65 6.43 -9.99
C PRO A 226 -8.92 7.52 -9.21
N ASP A 227 -9.68 8.37 -8.52
CA ASP A 227 -9.10 9.44 -7.70
C ASP A 227 -8.17 8.90 -6.62
N GLU A 228 -8.48 7.74 -6.05
CA GLU A 228 -7.67 7.05 -5.04
C GLU A 228 -6.28 6.66 -5.58
N VAL A 229 -6.24 6.20 -6.83
CA VAL A 229 -4.98 5.88 -7.51
C VAL A 229 -4.20 7.16 -7.84
N ASN A 230 -4.89 8.15 -8.43
CA ASN A 230 -4.28 9.44 -8.75
C ASN A 230 -3.72 10.14 -7.50
N ASN A 231 -4.44 10.11 -6.39
CA ASN A 231 -3.99 10.67 -5.11
C ASN A 231 -2.76 9.95 -4.57
N ALA A 232 -2.73 8.61 -4.62
CA ALA A 232 -1.58 7.85 -4.16
C ALA A 232 -0.30 8.19 -4.95
N PHE A 233 -0.42 8.37 -6.28
CA PHE A 233 0.72 8.81 -7.11
C PHE A 233 1.10 10.28 -6.88
N ALA A 234 0.12 11.17 -6.72
CA ALA A 234 0.37 12.59 -6.51
C ALA A 234 1.04 12.88 -5.16
N ASN A 235 0.78 12.04 -4.16
CA ASN A 235 1.26 12.21 -2.79
C ASN A 235 2.49 11.34 -2.46
N ILE A 236 3.08 10.66 -3.44
CA ILE A 236 4.29 9.86 -3.22
C ILE A 236 5.45 10.73 -2.74
N ASN A 237 6.17 10.28 -1.74
CA ASN A 237 7.42 10.90 -1.30
C ASN A 237 8.51 10.68 -2.35
N GLN A 238 8.67 11.64 -3.25
CA GLN A 238 9.57 11.54 -4.41
C GLN A 238 11.03 11.31 -4.00
N ASP A 239 11.50 11.94 -2.93
CA ASP A 239 12.90 11.81 -2.50
C ASP A 239 13.17 10.37 -2.05
N MET A 240 12.27 9.79 -1.25
CA MET A 240 12.36 8.40 -0.80
C MET A 240 12.18 7.43 -1.96
N TYR A 241 11.17 7.64 -2.81
CA TYR A 241 10.87 6.79 -3.95
C TYR A 241 12.07 6.68 -4.89
N VAL A 242 12.60 7.82 -5.35
CA VAL A 242 13.73 7.85 -6.28
C VAL A 242 14.99 7.23 -5.64
N ALA A 243 15.23 7.48 -4.36
CA ALA A 243 16.39 6.92 -3.68
C ALA A 243 16.32 5.40 -3.47
N MET A 244 15.14 4.86 -3.18
CA MET A 244 14.98 3.42 -2.89
C MET A 244 14.64 2.62 -4.14
N GLN A 245 13.61 3.02 -4.90
CA GLN A 245 13.13 2.33 -6.09
C GLN A 245 13.92 2.75 -7.34
N GLY A 246 14.05 4.03 -7.55
CA GLY A 246 14.53 4.63 -8.80
C GLY A 246 13.49 5.59 -9.38
N PRO A 247 13.73 6.08 -10.63
CA PRO A 247 12.94 7.19 -11.18
C PRO A 247 11.52 6.79 -11.64
N SER A 248 11.24 5.50 -11.80
CA SER A 248 9.97 5.03 -12.38
C SER A 248 9.70 3.56 -12.07
N GLU A 249 8.57 3.04 -12.58
CA GLU A 249 8.19 1.63 -12.56
C GLU A 249 8.71 0.86 -13.81
N PHE A 250 9.70 1.37 -14.50
CA PHE A 250 10.39 0.68 -15.58
C PHE A 250 11.75 0.15 -15.08
N GLY A 251 11.69 -0.85 -14.19
CA GLY A 251 12.85 -1.36 -13.45
C GLY A 251 13.11 -0.61 -12.13
N ALA A 252 14.15 -1.02 -11.42
CA ALA A 252 14.58 -0.40 -10.17
C ALA A 252 16.11 -0.20 -10.15
N SER A 253 16.55 1.01 -9.81
CA SER A 253 17.96 1.42 -9.82
C SER A 253 18.42 2.10 -8.52
N GLY A 254 17.54 2.14 -7.50
CA GLY A 254 17.84 2.73 -6.21
C GLY A 254 18.49 1.75 -5.22
N LEU A 255 18.28 1.99 -3.92
CA LEU A 255 18.83 1.12 -2.85
C LEU A 255 18.33 -0.33 -2.95
N LEU A 256 17.20 -0.56 -3.64
CA LEU A 256 16.63 -1.89 -3.85
C LEU A 256 17.23 -2.65 -5.03
N GLU A 257 18.07 -2.04 -5.87
CA GLU A 257 18.59 -2.60 -7.14
C GLU A 257 19.11 -4.03 -7.04
N PHE A 258 19.77 -4.36 -5.93
CA PHE A 258 20.37 -5.68 -5.71
C PHE A 258 19.61 -6.56 -4.71
N TRP A 259 18.40 -6.15 -4.31
CA TRP A 259 17.60 -6.96 -3.39
C TRP A 259 17.14 -8.25 -4.07
N ASP A 260 17.46 -9.37 -3.43
CA ASP A 260 17.14 -10.71 -3.89
C ASP A 260 17.04 -11.66 -2.68
N ILE A 261 15.90 -12.32 -2.52
CA ILE A 261 15.63 -13.28 -1.47
C ILE A 261 15.21 -14.65 -2.02
N THR A 262 15.46 -14.90 -3.30
CA THR A 262 15.04 -16.15 -3.97
C THR A 262 15.54 -17.40 -3.26
N ASP A 263 16.72 -17.36 -2.67
CA ASP A 263 17.31 -18.47 -1.89
C ASP A 263 16.68 -18.67 -0.50
N LYS A 264 15.83 -17.74 -0.04
CA LYS A 264 15.20 -17.75 1.29
C LYS A 264 13.72 -18.11 1.27
N LEU A 265 13.06 -18.13 0.10
CA LEU A 265 11.63 -18.35 -0.01
C LEU A 265 11.16 -19.62 0.69
N SER A 266 11.92 -20.71 0.56
CA SER A 266 11.63 -21.99 1.23
C SER A 266 11.66 -21.96 2.77
N THR A 267 12.15 -20.87 3.36
CA THR A 267 12.16 -20.67 4.82
C THR A 267 10.91 -19.98 5.36
N ILE A 268 10.11 -19.37 4.48
CA ILE A 268 8.80 -18.80 4.83
C ILE A 268 7.78 -19.93 4.75
N THR A 269 7.36 -20.43 5.90
CA THR A 269 6.53 -21.65 6.02
C THR A 269 5.07 -21.39 6.34
N ILE A 270 4.67 -20.14 6.55
CA ILE A 270 3.26 -19.77 6.71
C ILE A 270 2.52 -19.88 5.38
N PRO A 271 1.19 -20.06 5.37
CA PRO A 271 0.37 -19.93 4.17
C PRO A 271 0.68 -18.62 3.44
N THR A 272 0.98 -18.70 2.14
CA THR A 272 1.40 -17.54 1.36
C THR A 272 0.70 -17.54 -0.01
N LEU A 273 -0.08 -16.49 -0.29
CA LEU A 273 -0.68 -16.26 -1.60
C LEU A 273 0.20 -15.30 -2.40
N VAL A 274 0.56 -15.67 -3.63
CA VAL A 274 1.26 -14.81 -4.59
C VAL A 274 0.30 -14.41 -5.70
N ILE A 275 0.03 -13.13 -5.86
CA ILE A 275 -0.86 -12.59 -6.89
C ILE A 275 -0.03 -11.96 -8.01
N ALA A 276 -0.40 -12.26 -9.24
CA ALA A 276 0.21 -11.70 -10.44
C ALA A 276 -0.85 -11.18 -11.41
N GLY A 277 -0.57 -10.08 -12.10
CA GLY A 277 -1.29 -9.67 -13.30
C GLY A 277 -0.56 -10.16 -14.55
N THR A 278 -1.30 -10.58 -15.57
CA THR A 278 -0.71 -10.96 -16.87
C THR A 278 0.05 -9.81 -17.53
N HIS A 279 -0.41 -8.59 -17.29
CA HIS A 279 0.14 -7.36 -17.89
C HIS A 279 1.00 -6.52 -16.92
N ASP A 280 1.41 -7.11 -15.80
CA ASP A 280 2.18 -6.44 -14.74
C ASP A 280 3.53 -5.91 -15.26
N THR A 281 4.09 -4.92 -14.57
CA THR A 281 5.49 -4.47 -14.74
C THR A 281 6.49 -5.57 -14.37
N MET A 282 6.05 -6.59 -13.64
CA MET A 282 6.86 -7.68 -13.09
C MET A 282 6.40 -9.03 -13.64
N ASP A 283 7.38 -9.90 -14.00
CA ASP A 283 7.16 -11.17 -14.69
C ASP A 283 6.17 -12.09 -13.95
N PRO A 284 4.99 -12.40 -14.51
CA PRO A 284 4.04 -13.32 -13.90
C PRO A 284 4.59 -14.76 -13.79
N ASN A 285 5.48 -15.20 -14.70
CA ASN A 285 6.08 -16.54 -14.60
C ASN A 285 7.06 -16.63 -13.43
N HIS A 286 7.79 -15.56 -13.14
CA HIS A 286 8.64 -15.51 -11.94
C HIS A 286 7.78 -15.59 -10.67
N LYS A 287 6.63 -14.92 -10.64
CA LYS A 287 5.71 -14.95 -9.49
C LYS A 287 5.06 -16.34 -9.31
N GLU A 288 4.73 -17.03 -10.40
CA GLU A 288 4.27 -18.42 -10.33
C GLU A 288 5.37 -19.35 -9.82
N TRP A 289 6.60 -19.20 -10.32
CA TRP A 289 7.75 -19.91 -9.79
C TRP A 289 7.96 -19.61 -8.28
N MET A 290 7.91 -18.34 -7.89
CA MET A 290 8.06 -17.91 -6.50
C MET A 290 7.00 -18.56 -5.58
N ALA A 291 5.75 -18.64 -6.02
CA ALA A 291 4.69 -19.31 -5.27
C ALA A 291 5.01 -20.80 -5.01
N ASN A 292 5.62 -21.47 -5.99
CA ASN A 292 6.03 -22.88 -5.86
C ASN A 292 7.26 -23.09 -4.95
N GLU A 293 8.05 -22.04 -4.70
CA GLU A 293 9.22 -22.12 -3.78
C GLU A 293 8.79 -21.97 -2.31
N PHE A 294 7.64 -21.37 -2.01
CA PHE A 294 7.08 -21.35 -0.66
C PHE A 294 6.53 -22.74 -0.29
N PRO A 295 6.86 -23.31 0.89
CA PRO A 295 6.34 -24.62 1.30
C PRO A 295 4.80 -24.73 1.35
N ASN A 296 4.11 -23.62 1.61
CA ASN A 296 2.66 -23.50 1.63
C ASN A 296 2.25 -22.32 0.75
N GLY A 297 2.78 -22.26 -0.47
CA GLY A 297 2.52 -21.20 -1.44
C GLY A 297 1.36 -21.54 -2.36
N GLU A 298 0.57 -20.53 -2.68
CA GLU A 298 -0.52 -20.55 -3.65
C GLU A 298 -0.29 -19.46 -4.70
N PHE A 299 -0.73 -19.68 -5.92
CA PHE A 299 -0.61 -18.73 -7.01
C PHE A 299 -1.97 -18.31 -7.55
N LEU A 300 -2.17 -17.00 -7.69
CA LEU A 300 -3.34 -16.41 -8.34
C LEU A 300 -2.90 -15.58 -9.54
N LEU A 301 -3.40 -15.91 -10.73
CA LEU A 301 -3.22 -15.09 -11.92
C LEU A 301 -4.49 -14.28 -12.21
N CYS A 302 -4.36 -12.95 -12.18
CA CYS A 302 -5.34 -12.01 -12.69
C CYS A 302 -5.11 -11.85 -14.20
N GLU A 303 -5.88 -12.56 -15.02
CA GLU A 303 -5.65 -12.62 -16.48
C GLU A 303 -5.77 -11.25 -17.16
N ASN A 304 -6.66 -10.39 -16.63
CA ASN A 304 -6.83 -9.01 -17.11
C ASN A 304 -6.02 -7.98 -16.30
N GLY A 305 -5.36 -8.40 -15.22
CA GLY A 305 -4.65 -7.55 -14.29
C GLY A 305 -3.30 -7.04 -14.83
N SER A 306 -2.94 -5.86 -14.36
CA SER A 306 -1.60 -5.28 -14.47
C SER A 306 -0.93 -5.16 -13.10
N HIS A 307 -0.05 -4.19 -12.86
CA HIS A 307 0.54 -3.97 -11.53
C HIS A 307 -0.51 -3.68 -10.46
N MET A 308 -1.58 -2.97 -10.83
CA MET A 308 -2.73 -2.70 -9.97
C MET A 308 -3.89 -3.68 -10.26
N SER A 309 -3.63 -4.98 -10.17
CA SER A 309 -4.61 -6.04 -10.48
C SER A 309 -5.89 -5.93 -9.66
N MET A 310 -5.84 -5.36 -8.45
CA MET A 310 -7.02 -5.09 -7.62
C MET A 310 -8.01 -4.13 -8.29
N TRP A 311 -7.55 -3.28 -9.22
CA TRP A 311 -8.37 -2.35 -10.00
C TRP A 311 -8.72 -2.86 -11.38
N ASP A 312 -7.79 -3.56 -12.06
CA ASP A 312 -7.97 -4.04 -13.45
C ASP A 312 -8.77 -5.34 -13.54
N ASP A 313 -8.61 -6.23 -12.56
CA ASP A 313 -9.24 -7.56 -12.51
C ASP A 313 -9.79 -7.83 -11.11
N THR A 314 -10.60 -6.88 -10.64
CA THR A 314 -11.10 -6.78 -9.27
C THR A 314 -11.77 -8.05 -8.80
N ASP A 315 -12.67 -8.62 -9.60
CA ASP A 315 -13.43 -9.83 -9.22
C ASP A 315 -12.50 -11.02 -9.00
N THR A 316 -11.53 -11.26 -9.90
CA THR A 316 -10.55 -12.35 -9.77
C THR A 316 -9.68 -12.11 -8.54
N TYR A 317 -9.19 -10.89 -8.37
CA TYR A 317 -8.31 -10.51 -7.25
C TYR A 317 -9.01 -10.71 -5.90
N ILE A 318 -10.18 -10.11 -5.72
CA ILE A 318 -10.93 -10.15 -4.46
C ILE A 318 -11.34 -11.58 -4.12
N ASN A 319 -11.94 -12.32 -5.08
CA ASN A 319 -12.32 -13.71 -4.84
C ASN A 319 -11.10 -14.59 -4.48
N GLY A 320 -9.96 -14.36 -5.11
CA GLY A 320 -8.72 -15.08 -4.79
C GLY A 320 -8.24 -14.83 -3.37
N VAL A 321 -8.24 -13.56 -2.92
CA VAL A 321 -7.89 -13.19 -1.55
C VAL A 321 -8.87 -13.82 -0.54
N LEU A 322 -10.17 -13.76 -0.81
CA LEU A 322 -11.19 -14.32 0.08
C LEU A 322 -11.09 -15.84 0.17
N ASN A 323 -10.87 -16.53 -0.96
CA ASN A 323 -10.68 -17.99 -0.99
C ASN A 323 -9.46 -18.39 -0.18
N PHE A 324 -8.31 -17.73 -0.37
CA PHE A 324 -7.10 -18.00 0.40
C PHE A 324 -7.34 -17.83 1.91
N ILE A 325 -7.97 -16.74 2.33
CA ILE A 325 -8.30 -16.52 3.75
C ILE A 325 -9.22 -17.63 4.26
N SER A 326 -10.27 -18.00 3.51
CA SER A 326 -11.20 -19.08 3.88
C SER A 326 -10.48 -20.42 4.07
N GLU A 327 -9.54 -20.77 3.18
CA GLU A 327 -8.74 -22.00 3.28
C GLU A 327 -7.85 -21.98 4.52
N VAL A 328 -7.18 -20.86 4.82
CA VAL A 328 -6.35 -20.70 6.02
C VAL A 328 -7.19 -20.77 7.29
N GLU A 329 -8.42 -20.26 7.28
CA GLU A 329 -9.37 -20.35 8.40
C GLU A 329 -9.96 -21.77 8.56
N GLY A 330 -9.82 -22.63 7.57
CA GLY A 330 -10.37 -24.00 7.57
C GLY A 330 -11.88 -24.06 7.33
N ASN A 331 -12.41 -23.11 6.56
CA ASN A 331 -13.82 -22.96 6.22
C ASN A 331 -14.16 -23.55 4.84
#